data_0e92151ed91d7cfbebe9a681f45cdea9
#
_entry.id   0e92151ed91d7cfbebe9a681f45cdea9
#
_cell.length_a   1.000
_cell.length_b   1.000
_cell.length_c   1.000
_cell.angle_alpha   90.00
_cell.angle_beta   90.00
_cell.angle_gamma   90.00
#
_symmetry.space_group_name_H-M   'P 1'
#
loop_
_entity.id
_entity.type
_entity.pdbx_description
1 polymer ?
#
loop_
_entity_poly.entity_id
_entity_poly.type
_entity_poly.pdbx_seq_one_letter_code
_entity_poly.pdbx_strand_id
1 'polypeptide(L)'
;MTERMSTFFPSEFTGIAQWIICTIYILSNEKGIRGWKAVALILFALPILVLMNIAHSEQPALIWLVITVCCLESVLIYLRLGIREDFSLILLRWCNAVMQSEFAAALAYAINIYLVSRGVMRFPDIRASQTIMLFVYVIIFIPLGISIYHCSHRKNRPLKAGYVEVISSFMITIGAYLLSNISFLAPESIFGISMGGGILLVRVVSDFSGMLALIAINEFSYGMRLKMNMGVLQSLLDRQYEQYQQFKVNNEQMQQVYHDIKHLINYIRSVSVSQKYEKELRSVEQTVSNFETQYDTGNPVLDVVLSSKKMMCRSALITMECYMDAREMDFLDTAQICTIFGNALDNAIEYESRIKETEKRLIKVSVFSENHFLVIKISNYCEETILKSLEDPETTKENPEIHGYGIKGIRLAVEKYEGHMTIKQENNWFIVSILIPIPEKQNQTAL
;
A
#
# COMPACT_ATOMS: atom_id res chain seq x y z
N MET A 1 -48.08 -30.30 -13.60
CA MET A 1 -47.87 -29.67 -12.27
C MET A 1 -46.42 -29.28 -12.06
N THR A 2 -45.46 -30.06 -12.51
CA THR A 2 -44.03 -29.76 -12.49
C THR A 2 -43.62 -28.60 -13.43
N GLU A 3 -44.29 -28.37 -14.57
CA GLU A 3 -43.99 -27.31 -15.52
C GLU A 3 -44.32 -25.90 -14.98
N ARG A 4 -45.33 -25.73 -14.12
CA ARG A 4 -45.65 -24.42 -13.50
C ARG A 4 -44.72 -24.04 -12.35
N MET A 5 -43.98 -25.04 -11.77
CA MET A 5 -43.04 -24.76 -10.68
C MET A 5 -41.70 -24.21 -11.11
N SER A 6 -41.29 -24.51 -12.36
CA SER A 6 -39.99 -24.05 -12.89
C SER A 6 -39.97 -22.61 -13.33
N THR A 7 -41.13 -21.97 -13.43
CA THR A 7 -41.25 -20.59 -13.98
C THR A 7 -41.21 -19.48 -12.91
N PHE A 8 -41.38 -19.81 -11.63
CA PHE A 8 -41.47 -18.80 -10.58
C PHE A 8 -40.24 -18.83 -9.66
N PHE A 9 -39.26 -18.00 -9.98
CA PHE A 9 -38.14 -17.72 -9.10
C PHE A 9 -38.60 -16.70 -8.03
N PRO A 10 -38.55 -17.02 -6.73
CA PRO A 10 -39.00 -16.08 -5.71
C PRO A 10 -38.00 -14.92 -5.59
N SER A 11 -38.33 -13.84 -6.25
CA SER A 11 -37.48 -12.64 -6.42
C SER A 11 -37.17 -11.91 -5.11
N GLU A 12 -37.98 -12.09 -4.07
CA GLU A 12 -37.74 -11.59 -2.72
C GLU A 12 -36.42 -12.13 -2.14
N PHE A 13 -36.06 -13.37 -2.44
CA PHE A 13 -34.81 -13.98 -1.95
C PHE A 13 -33.58 -13.39 -2.63
N THR A 14 -33.68 -12.95 -3.88
CA THR A 14 -32.58 -12.20 -4.53
C THR A 14 -32.35 -10.87 -3.80
N GLY A 15 -33.40 -10.14 -3.45
CA GLY A 15 -33.30 -8.90 -2.67
C GLY A 15 -32.65 -9.12 -1.30
N ILE A 16 -33.00 -10.20 -0.60
CA ILE A 16 -32.36 -10.60 0.67
C ILE A 16 -30.89 -10.93 0.46
N ALA A 17 -30.52 -11.68 -0.58
CA ALA A 17 -29.14 -12.03 -0.91
C ALA A 17 -28.30 -10.77 -1.21
N GLN A 18 -28.82 -9.83 -2.00
CA GLN A 18 -28.19 -8.54 -2.29
C GLN A 18 -27.96 -7.73 -1.01
N TRP A 19 -28.97 -7.69 -0.13
CA TRP A 19 -28.86 -7.01 1.15
C TRP A 19 -27.78 -7.63 2.05
N ILE A 20 -27.73 -8.94 2.19
CA ILE A 20 -26.75 -9.66 3.02
C ILE A 20 -25.34 -9.36 2.52
N ILE A 21 -25.08 -9.54 1.22
CA ILE A 21 -23.71 -9.40 0.68
C ILE A 21 -23.23 -7.96 0.76
N CYS A 22 -24.07 -6.98 0.45
CA CYS A 22 -23.72 -5.56 0.58
C CYS A 22 -23.45 -5.18 2.04
N THR A 23 -24.24 -5.70 2.98
CA THR A 23 -24.02 -5.50 4.42
C THR A 23 -22.66 -6.07 4.85
N ILE A 24 -22.29 -7.27 4.37
CA ILE A 24 -20.96 -7.85 4.62
C ILE A 24 -19.86 -6.94 4.09
N TYR A 25 -19.98 -6.42 2.86
CA TYR A 25 -19.00 -5.47 2.29
C TYR A 25 -18.86 -4.20 3.13
N ILE A 26 -19.98 -3.64 3.60
CA ILE A 26 -19.98 -2.42 4.42
C ILE A 26 -19.31 -2.65 5.78
N LEU A 27 -19.69 -3.74 6.46
CA LEU A 27 -19.18 -4.04 7.81
C LEU A 27 -17.72 -4.51 7.82
N SER A 28 -17.30 -5.22 6.76
CA SER A 28 -15.92 -5.70 6.62
C SER A 28 -14.95 -4.62 6.16
N ASN A 29 -15.42 -3.46 5.69
CA ASN A 29 -14.57 -2.41 5.19
C ASN A 29 -14.11 -1.46 6.30
N GLU A 30 -12.82 -1.12 6.33
CA GLU A 30 -12.27 -0.15 7.29
C GLU A 30 -12.88 1.26 7.12
N LYS A 31 -13.18 1.66 5.87
CA LYS A 31 -13.83 2.93 5.52
C LYS A 31 -15.36 2.83 5.49
N GLY A 32 -15.93 1.72 5.95
CA GLY A 32 -17.37 1.55 6.10
C GLY A 32 -17.93 2.43 7.23
N ILE A 33 -19.17 2.88 7.04
CA ILE A 33 -19.87 3.61 8.09
C ILE A 33 -20.05 2.73 9.34
N ARG A 34 -20.06 3.37 10.51
CA ARG A 34 -20.14 2.69 11.81
C ARG A 34 -21.23 3.29 12.69
N GLY A 35 -21.56 2.59 13.77
CA GLY A 35 -22.53 3.06 14.76
C GLY A 35 -23.97 3.10 14.23
N TRP A 36 -24.80 3.99 14.80
CA TRP A 36 -26.24 4.07 14.50
C TRP A 36 -26.54 4.35 13.02
N LYS A 37 -25.65 5.07 12.29
CA LYS A 37 -25.80 5.34 10.85
C LYS A 37 -25.72 4.06 10.03
N ALA A 38 -24.84 3.13 10.39
CA ALA A 38 -24.77 1.82 9.74
C ALA A 38 -26.04 1.02 9.99
N VAL A 39 -26.51 0.96 11.24
CA VAL A 39 -27.74 0.25 11.60
C VAL A 39 -28.94 0.81 10.85
N ALA A 40 -29.09 2.14 10.81
CA ALA A 40 -30.18 2.79 10.09
C ALA A 40 -30.12 2.44 8.58
N LEU A 41 -28.96 2.58 7.93
CA LEU A 41 -28.82 2.28 6.51
C LEU A 41 -29.14 0.80 6.21
N ILE A 42 -28.67 -0.13 7.04
CA ILE A 42 -28.90 -1.57 6.89
C ILE A 42 -30.41 -1.89 7.00
N LEU A 43 -31.08 -1.30 7.99
CA LEU A 43 -32.52 -1.53 8.20
C LEU A 43 -33.38 -0.95 7.06
N PHE A 44 -33.03 0.24 6.57
CA PHE A 44 -33.80 0.86 5.47
C PHE A 44 -33.52 0.23 4.09
N ALA A 45 -32.32 -0.31 3.87
CA ALA A 45 -31.97 -0.92 2.58
C ALA A 45 -32.72 -2.25 2.34
N LEU A 46 -32.99 -3.04 3.38
CA LEU A 46 -33.67 -4.35 3.25
C LEU A 46 -35.05 -4.25 2.55
N PRO A 47 -36.01 -3.46 3.05
CA PRO A 47 -37.31 -3.39 2.40
C PRO A 47 -37.22 -2.81 0.97
N ILE A 48 -36.31 -1.87 0.73
CA ILE A 48 -36.14 -1.28 -0.61
C ILE A 48 -35.67 -2.33 -1.61
N LEU A 49 -34.61 -3.07 -1.29
CA LEU A 49 -34.07 -4.11 -2.17
C LEU A 49 -35.07 -5.25 -2.39
N VAL A 50 -35.78 -5.66 -1.35
CA VAL A 50 -36.81 -6.71 -1.46
C VAL A 50 -37.97 -6.25 -2.31
N LEU A 51 -38.53 -5.06 -2.07
CA LEU A 51 -39.65 -4.53 -2.84
C LEU A 51 -39.31 -4.32 -4.31
N MET A 52 -38.13 -3.79 -4.61
CA MET A 52 -37.63 -3.64 -5.98
C MET A 52 -37.55 -4.97 -6.72
N ASN A 53 -37.05 -6.02 -6.07
CA ASN A 53 -36.96 -7.35 -6.67
C ASN A 53 -38.35 -8.01 -6.84
N ILE A 54 -39.32 -7.78 -5.93
CA ILE A 54 -40.71 -8.25 -6.09
C ILE A 54 -41.37 -7.56 -7.26
N ALA A 55 -41.16 -6.23 -7.42
CA ALA A 55 -41.73 -5.47 -8.54
C ALA A 55 -41.14 -5.93 -9.91
N HIS A 56 -40.00 -6.55 -9.93
CA HIS A 56 -39.32 -7.10 -11.10
C HIS A 56 -39.98 -8.39 -11.64
N SER A 57 -40.64 -9.20 -10.78
CA SER A 57 -41.28 -10.43 -11.18
C SER A 57 -42.57 -10.16 -11.99
N GLU A 58 -42.84 -10.92 -13.03
CA GLU A 58 -44.07 -10.87 -13.84
C GLU A 58 -44.24 -9.67 -14.80
N GLN A 59 -43.21 -8.90 -15.12
CA GLN A 59 -43.33 -7.74 -16.00
C GLN A 59 -43.03 -8.09 -17.47
N PRO A 60 -43.61 -7.37 -18.43
CA PRO A 60 -43.22 -7.44 -19.84
C PRO A 60 -41.71 -7.12 -19.99
N ALA A 61 -41.02 -7.73 -20.99
CA ALA A 61 -39.56 -7.66 -21.16
C ALA A 61 -38.99 -6.24 -21.09
N LEU A 62 -39.67 -5.24 -21.64
CA LEU A 62 -39.20 -3.87 -21.65
C LEU A 62 -39.27 -3.21 -20.25
N ILE A 63 -40.39 -3.42 -19.54
CA ILE A 63 -40.55 -2.94 -18.15
C ILE A 63 -39.61 -3.70 -17.22
N TRP A 64 -39.46 -5.00 -17.44
CA TRP A 64 -38.51 -5.86 -16.72
C TRP A 64 -37.11 -5.28 -16.82
N LEU A 65 -36.63 -4.89 -18.03
CA LEU A 65 -35.31 -4.31 -18.23
C LEU A 65 -35.11 -3.02 -17.42
N VAL A 66 -36.10 -2.13 -17.43
CA VAL A 66 -36.03 -0.85 -16.67
C VAL A 66 -35.96 -1.11 -15.18
N ILE A 67 -36.80 -2.00 -14.64
CA ILE A 67 -36.81 -2.34 -13.22
C ILE A 67 -35.48 -3.01 -12.84
N THR A 68 -34.93 -3.86 -13.71
CA THR A 68 -33.60 -4.50 -13.51
C THR A 68 -32.51 -3.44 -13.32
N VAL A 69 -32.47 -2.44 -14.19
CA VAL A 69 -31.49 -1.35 -14.05
C VAL A 69 -31.67 -0.62 -12.71
N CYS A 70 -32.93 -0.30 -12.34
CA CYS A 70 -33.18 0.31 -11.03
C CYS A 70 -32.78 -0.56 -9.83
N CYS A 71 -32.98 -1.89 -9.93
CA CYS A 71 -32.48 -2.83 -8.91
C CYS A 71 -30.96 -2.80 -8.78
N LEU A 72 -30.24 -2.87 -9.91
CA LEU A 72 -28.79 -2.82 -9.95
C LEU A 72 -28.24 -1.47 -9.44
N GLU A 73 -28.88 -0.36 -9.80
CA GLU A 73 -28.53 0.96 -9.27
C GLU A 73 -28.79 1.07 -7.77
N SER A 74 -29.86 0.47 -7.24
CA SER A 74 -30.15 0.48 -5.79
C SER A 74 -29.04 -0.22 -4.98
N VAL A 75 -28.47 -1.32 -5.50
CA VAL A 75 -27.31 -2.01 -4.92
C VAL A 75 -26.07 -1.10 -4.92
N LEU A 76 -25.83 -0.37 -6.02
CA LEU A 76 -24.74 0.57 -6.14
C LEU A 76 -24.87 1.73 -5.14
N ILE A 77 -26.05 2.31 -5.04
CA ILE A 77 -26.36 3.38 -4.09
C ILE A 77 -26.17 2.91 -2.65
N TYR A 78 -26.62 1.69 -2.33
CA TYR A 78 -26.45 1.13 -0.99
C TYR A 78 -24.97 0.99 -0.62
N LEU A 79 -24.11 0.48 -1.52
CA LEU A 79 -22.67 0.39 -1.31
C LEU A 79 -22.03 1.79 -1.22
N ARG A 80 -22.44 2.74 -2.05
CA ARG A 80 -21.90 4.10 -2.07
C ARG A 80 -22.21 4.87 -0.78
N LEU A 81 -23.39 4.68 -0.22
CA LEU A 81 -23.77 5.28 1.06
C LEU A 81 -23.06 4.61 2.24
N GLY A 82 -22.77 3.30 2.11
CA GLY A 82 -22.18 2.50 3.16
C GLY A 82 -20.65 2.58 3.25
N ILE A 83 -19.95 2.88 2.15
CA ILE A 83 -18.48 2.82 2.06
C ILE A 83 -17.94 4.13 1.50
N ARG A 84 -16.92 4.70 2.20
CA ARG A 84 -16.26 5.96 1.81
C ARG A 84 -14.96 5.69 1.05
N GLU A 85 -15.07 5.04 -0.10
CA GLU A 85 -13.94 4.76 -1.00
C GLU A 85 -14.08 5.50 -2.33
N ASP A 86 -13.03 5.43 -3.16
CA ASP A 86 -13.10 5.94 -4.54
C ASP A 86 -14.16 5.19 -5.34
N PHE A 87 -14.84 5.90 -6.25
CA PHE A 87 -15.95 5.34 -7.03
C PHE A 87 -15.55 4.09 -7.82
N SER A 88 -14.32 4.05 -8.34
CA SER A 88 -13.80 2.89 -9.09
C SER A 88 -13.76 1.60 -8.25
N LEU A 89 -13.39 1.71 -6.97
CA LEU A 89 -13.38 0.58 -6.04
C LEU A 89 -14.80 0.16 -5.64
N ILE A 90 -15.70 1.12 -5.48
CA ILE A 90 -17.11 0.83 -5.19
C ILE A 90 -17.75 0.09 -6.36
N LEU A 91 -17.42 0.46 -7.60
CA LEU A 91 -17.93 -0.22 -8.79
C LEU A 91 -17.42 -1.66 -8.89
N LEU A 92 -16.16 -1.94 -8.55
CA LEU A 92 -15.66 -3.32 -8.44
C LEU A 92 -16.41 -4.13 -7.38
N ARG A 93 -16.68 -3.53 -6.21
CA ARG A 93 -17.45 -4.19 -5.14
C ARG A 93 -18.88 -4.46 -5.58
N TRP A 94 -19.46 -3.53 -6.31
CA TRP A 94 -20.79 -3.68 -6.89
C TRP A 94 -20.83 -4.86 -7.87
N CYS A 95 -19.88 -4.98 -8.81
CA CYS A 95 -19.78 -6.13 -9.71
C CYS A 95 -19.74 -7.46 -8.95
N ASN A 96 -18.88 -7.53 -7.93
CA ASN A 96 -18.78 -8.73 -7.09
C ASN A 96 -20.07 -8.99 -6.30
N ALA A 97 -20.67 -7.97 -5.68
CA ALA A 97 -21.89 -8.11 -4.88
C ALA A 97 -23.08 -8.60 -5.72
N VAL A 98 -23.25 -8.06 -6.95
CA VAL A 98 -24.28 -8.50 -7.88
C VAL A 98 -24.12 -9.97 -8.23
N MET A 99 -22.92 -10.39 -8.68
CA MET A 99 -22.70 -11.77 -9.08
C MET A 99 -22.80 -12.76 -7.92
N GLN A 100 -22.30 -12.40 -6.74
CA GLN A 100 -22.37 -13.24 -5.53
C GLN A 100 -23.80 -13.39 -5.02
N SER A 101 -24.63 -12.34 -5.10
CA SER A 101 -26.03 -12.39 -4.68
C SER A 101 -26.89 -13.21 -5.65
N GLU A 102 -26.71 -13.04 -6.97
CA GLU A 102 -27.41 -13.81 -7.99
C GLU A 102 -27.06 -15.28 -7.89
N PHE A 103 -25.78 -15.62 -7.78
CA PHE A 103 -25.35 -17.00 -7.58
C PHE A 103 -25.94 -17.64 -6.32
N ALA A 104 -25.92 -16.93 -5.19
CA ALA A 104 -26.47 -17.44 -3.94
C ALA A 104 -27.97 -17.70 -4.03
N ALA A 105 -28.72 -16.78 -4.63
CA ALA A 105 -30.16 -16.90 -4.84
C ALA A 105 -30.48 -18.06 -5.80
N ALA A 106 -29.79 -18.16 -6.93
CA ALA A 106 -29.99 -19.21 -7.92
C ALA A 106 -29.66 -20.61 -7.35
N LEU A 107 -28.57 -20.73 -6.64
CA LEU A 107 -28.15 -22.00 -6.03
C LEU A 107 -29.12 -22.44 -4.91
N ALA A 108 -29.55 -21.52 -4.05
CA ALA A 108 -30.51 -21.81 -3.00
C ALA A 108 -31.85 -22.30 -3.58
N TYR A 109 -32.31 -21.66 -4.65
CA TYR A 109 -33.53 -22.08 -5.34
C TYR A 109 -33.38 -23.43 -6.04
N ALA A 110 -32.22 -23.69 -6.68
CA ALA A 110 -31.93 -24.98 -7.30
C ALA A 110 -31.97 -26.16 -6.28
N ILE A 111 -31.35 -25.95 -5.13
CA ILE A 111 -31.36 -26.94 -4.03
C ILE A 111 -32.81 -27.15 -3.54
N ASN A 112 -33.57 -26.10 -3.35
CA ASN A 112 -34.95 -26.18 -2.92
C ASN A 112 -35.81 -27.03 -3.89
N ILE A 113 -35.76 -26.71 -5.21
CA ILE A 113 -36.48 -27.47 -6.23
C ILE A 113 -36.03 -28.96 -6.24
N TYR A 114 -34.73 -29.20 -6.12
CA TYR A 114 -34.22 -30.59 -6.07
C TYR A 114 -34.79 -31.35 -4.90
N LEU A 115 -34.82 -30.78 -3.69
CA LEU A 115 -35.37 -31.45 -2.49
C LEU A 115 -36.87 -31.71 -2.60
N VAL A 116 -37.61 -30.75 -3.20
CA VAL A 116 -39.06 -30.94 -3.48
C VAL A 116 -39.27 -32.05 -4.53
N SER A 117 -38.51 -32.10 -5.60
CA SER A 117 -38.62 -33.08 -6.67
C SER A 117 -38.30 -34.50 -6.21
N ARG A 118 -37.45 -34.67 -5.21
CA ARG A 118 -37.10 -35.95 -4.58
C ARG A 118 -38.11 -36.41 -3.51
N GLY A 119 -39.16 -35.64 -3.25
CA GLY A 119 -40.17 -35.97 -2.24
C GLY A 119 -39.68 -35.89 -0.79
N VAL A 120 -38.50 -35.31 -0.57
CA VAL A 120 -37.96 -35.02 0.78
C VAL A 120 -38.87 -34.00 1.47
N MET A 121 -39.56 -33.18 0.70
CA MET A 121 -40.52 -32.19 1.18
C MET A 121 -41.84 -32.32 0.43
N ARG A 122 -42.95 -32.17 1.16
CA ARG A 122 -44.29 -32.08 0.55
C ARG A 122 -44.52 -30.66 0.01
N PHE A 123 -44.91 -30.58 -1.23
CA PHE A 123 -45.34 -29.32 -1.83
C PHE A 123 -46.83 -29.06 -1.51
N PRO A 124 -47.29 -27.88 -1.09
CA PRO A 124 -46.54 -26.61 -0.97
C PRO A 124 -46.32 -26.22 0.51
N ASP A 125 -45.31 -26.77 1.18
CA ASP A 125 -44.94 -26.27 2.50
C ASP A 125 -44.01 -25.03 2.33
N ILE A 126 -44.64 -23.87 2.20
CA ILE A 126 -43.91 -22.58 1.99
C ILE A 126 -42.93 -22.32 3.13
N ARG A 127 -43.26 -22.67 4.37
CA ARG A 127 -42.39 -22.40 5.53
C ARG A 127 -41.12 -23.27 5.49
N ALA A 128 -41.27 -24.55 5.16
CA ALA A 128 -40.13 -25.45 5.04
C ALA A 128 -39.20 -25.01 3.87
N SER A 129 -39.77 -24.60 2.74
CA SER A 129 -39.02 -24.07 1.60
C SER A 129 -38.23 -22.81 1.97
N GLN A 130 -38.84 -21.83 2.64
CA GLN A 130 -38.20 -20.64 3.12
C GLN A 130 -37.06 -20.92 4.11
N THR A 131 -37.28 -21.87 5.03
CA THR A 131 -36.27 -22.27 6.02
C THR A 131 -35.01 -22.86 5.34
N ILE A 132 -35.19 -23.69 4.32
CA ILE A 132 -34.07 -24.29 3.58
C ILE A 132 -33.29 -23.21 2.82
N MET A 133 -34.00 -22.30 2.14
CA MET A 133 -33.31 -21.21 1.44
C MET A 133 -32.48 -20.37 2.38
N LEU A 134 -33.00 -20.02 3.56
CA LEU A 134 -32.20 -19.28 4.57
C LEU A 134 -31.03 -20.09 5.08
N PHE A 135 -31.18 -21.41 5.29
CA PHE A 135 -30.08 -22.28 5.71
C PHE A 135 -28.97 -22.35 4.64
N VAL A 136 -29.34 -22.48 3.39
CA VAL A 136 -28.39 -22.47 2.26
C VAL A 136 -27.65 -21.10 2.19
N TYR A 137 -28.34 -20.00 2.44
CA TYR A 137 -27.70 -18.69 2.50
C TYR A 137 -26.63 -18.60 3.58
N VAL A 138 -26.91 -19.14 4.77
CA VAL A 138 -25.91 -19.18 5.86
C VAL A 138 -24.66 -19.93 5.41
N ILE A 139 -24.82 -21.09 4.76
CA ILE A 139 -23.70 -21.90 4.24
C ILE A 139 -22.90 -21.17 3.19
N ILE A 140 -23.54 -20.40 2.30
CA ILE A 140 -22.85 -19.68 1.21
C ILE A 140 -22.21 -18.39 1.72
N PHE A 141 -22.92 -17.61 2.53
CA PHE A 141 -22.46 -16.28 2.91
C PHE A 141 -21.39 -16.28 4.02
N ILE A 142 -21.27 -17.33 4.83
CA ILE A 142 -20.19 -17.42 5.82
C ILE A 142 -18.81 -17.51 5.14
N PRO A 143 -18.52 -18.44 4.22
CA PRO A 143 -17.25 -18.50 3.51
C PRO A 143 -16.98 -17.24 2.68
N LEU A 144 -18.02 -16.71 1.99
CA LEU A 144 -17.88 -15.45 1.24
C LEU A 144 -17.55 -14.28 2.16
N GLY A 145 -18.19 -14.18 3.30
CA GLY A 145 -17.93 -13.13 4.29
C GLY A 145 -16.51 -13.19 4.84
N ILE A 146 -16.02 -14.39 5.15
CA ILE A 146 -14.61 -14.60 5.56
C ILE A 146 -13.65 -14.15 4.44
N SER A 147 -13.92 -14.54 3.20
CA SER A 147 -13.11 -14.16 2.04
C SER A 147 -13.10 -12.64 1.84
N ILE A 148 -14.28 -11.99 1.90
CA ILE A 148 -14.42 -10.53 1.78
C ILE A 148 -13.66 -9.82 2.91
N TYR A 149 -13.78 -10.32 4.15
CA TYR A 149 -13.08 -9.77 5.30
C TYR A 149 -11.56 -9.83 5.10
N HIS A 150 -11.00 -11.00 4.73
CA HIS A 150 -9.58 -11.12 4.44
C HIS A 150 -9.13 -10.22 3.29
N CYS A 151 -9.89 -10.18 2.20
CA CYS A 151 -9.61 -9.25 1.10
C CYS A 151 -9.70 -7.79 1.55
N SER A 152 -10.58 -7.45 2.50
CA SER A 152 -10.76 -6.09 3.01
C SER A 152 -9.62 -5.61 3.90
N HIS A 153 -8.91 -6.51 4.56
CA HIS A 153 -7.82 -6.19 5.49
C HIS A 153 -6.42 -6.49 4.92
N ARG A 154 -6.30 -6.72 3.61
CA ARG A 154 -4.98 -6.88 2.96
C ARG A 154 -4.19 -5.56 3.05
N LYS A 155 -2.95 -5.62 3.55
CA LYS A 155 -1.97 -4.53 3.47
C LYS A 155 -1.71 -4.20 1.99
N ASN A 156 -1.52 -2.94 1.63
CA ASN A 156 -1.26 -2.46 0.26
C ASN A 156 -2.48 -2.46 -0.69
N ARG A 157 -3.66 -2.13 -0.18
CA ARG A 157 -4.80 -1.88 -1.06
C ARG A 157 -4.57 -0.63 -1.91
N PRO A 158 -4.91 -0.68 -3.20
CA PRO A 158 -4.86 0.52 -4.04
C PRO A 158 -5.90 1.54 -3.55
N LEU A 159 -5.54 2.81 -3.61
CA LEU A 159 -6.47 3.92 -3.36
C LEU A 159 -7.52 4.04 -4.48
N LYS A 160 -7.16 3.59 -5.70
CA LYS A 160 -8.00 3.59 -6.89
C LYS A 160 -7.82 2.29 -7.67
N ALA A 161 -8.90 1.81 -8.31
CA ALA A 161 -8.80 0.68 -9.23
C ALA A 161 -8.34 1.14 -10.62
N GLY A 162 -7.68 0.25 -11.36
CA GLY A 162 -7.29 0.49 -12.75
C GLY A 162 -8.51 0.51 -13.68
N TYR A 163 -8.51 1.37 -14.71
CA TYR A 163 -9.62 1.45 -15.68
C TYR A 163 -9.90 0.11 -16.36
N VAL A 164 -8.87 -0.63 -16.75
CA VAL A 164 -9.01 -1.94 -17.39
C VAL A 164 -9.69 -2.95 -16.47
N GLU A 165 -9.32 -2.97 -15.19
CA GLU A 165 -9.91 -3.82 -14.17
C GLU A 165 -11.41 -3.53 -13.97
N VAL A 166 -11.77 -2.25 -13.91
CA VAL A 166 -13.16 -1.82 -13.76
C VAL A 166 -13.98 -2.19 -14.97
N ILE A 167 -13.50 -1.87 -16.19
CA ILE A 167 -14.21 -2.15 -17.44
C ILE A 167 -14.38 -3.66 -17.65
N SER A 168 -13.33 -4.46 -17.44
CA SER A 168 -13.42 -5.92 -17.60
C SER A 168 -14.37 -6.55 -16.58
N SER A 169 -14.33 -6.12 -15.32
CA SER A 169 -15.26 -6.59 -14.29
C SER A 169 -16.71 -6.22 -14.63
N PHE A 170 -16.94 -5.01 -15.10
CA PHE A 170 -18.26 -4.55 -15.51
C PHE A 170 -18.81 -5.34 -16.71
N MET A 171 -17.99 -5.58 -17.74
CA MET A 171 -18.38 -6.36 -18.91
C MET A 171 -18.70 -7.83 -18.54
N ILE A 172 -17.91 -8.45 -17.66
CA ILE A 172 -18.19 -9.81 -17.18
C ILE A 172 -19.50 -9.85 -16.40
N THR A 173 -19.72 -8.87 -15.51
CA THR A 173 -20.95 -8.81 -14.71
C THR A 173 -22.18 -8.68 -15.59
N ILE A 174 -22.16 -7.76 -16.57
CA ILE A 174 -23.27 -7.60 -17.50
C ILE A 174 -23.46 -8.86 -18.35
N GLY A 175 -22.39 -9.41 -18.91
CA GLY A 175 -22.45 -10.61 -19.75
C GLY A 175 -23.03 -11.83 -19.01
N ALA A 176 -22.52 -12.10 -17.82
CA ALA A 176 -23.00 -13.19 -16.98
C ALA A 176 -24.47 -12.96 -16.53
N TYR A 177 -24.81 -11.72 -16.15
CA TYR A 177 -26.18 -11.36 -15.75
C TYR A 177 -27.19 -11.53 -16.90
N LEU A 178 -26.85 -11.08 -18.10
CA LEU A 178 -27.69 -11.23 -19.30
C LEU A 178 -27.85 -12.73 -19.67
N LEU A 179 -26.77 -13.50 -19.59
CA LEU A 179 -26.81 -14.94 -19.83
C LEU A 179 -27.66 -15.69 -18.79
N SER A 180 -27.52 -15.32 -17.52
CA SER A 180 -28.32 -15.85 -16.41
C SER A 180 -29.81 -15.59 -16.60
N ASN A 181 -30.20 -14.45 -17.18
CA ASN A 181 -31.59 -14.04 -17.38
C ASN A 181 -32.07 -14.20 -18.84
N ILE A 182 -31.35 -14.97 -19.69
CA ILE A 182 -31.66 -15.09 -21.12
C ILE A 182 -33.06 -15.63 -21.41
N SER A 183 -33.60 -16.45 -20.52
CA SER A 183 -34.97 -16.98 -20.62
C SER A 183 -36.05 -15.90 -20.53
N PHE A 184 -35.78 -14.78 -19.89
CA PHE A 184 -36.67 -13.62 -19.82
C PHE A 184 -36.53 -12.71 -21.03
N LEU A 185 -35.30 -12.56 -21.56
CA LEU A 185 -34.98 -11.69 -22.67
C LEU A 185 -35.39 -12.30 -24.02
N ALA A 186 -35.27 -13.60 -24.17
CA ALA A 186 -35.54 -14.30 -25.42
C ALA A 186 -36.28 -15.63 -25.13
N PRO A 187 -37.56 -15.58 -24.72
CA PRO A 187 -38.33 -16.75 -24.36
C PRO A 187 -38.53 -17.76 -25.50
N GLU A 188 -38.49 -17.29 -26.76
CA GLU A 188 -38.59 -18.13 -27.95
C GLU A 188 -37.24 -18.68 -28.47
N SER A 189 -36.14 -18.36 -27.80
CA SER A 189 -34.82 -18.86 -28.18
C SER A 189 -34.64 -20.33 -27.80
N ILE A 190 -33.59 -21.00 -28.37
CA ILE A 190 -33.20 -22.36 -28.03
C ILE A 190 -33.01 -22.52 -26.51
N PHE A 191 -32.61 -21.46 -25.82
CA PHE A 191 -32.44 -21.42 -24.36
C PHE A 191 -33.73 -21.16 -23.58
N GLY A 192 -34.77 -20.65 -24.22
CA GLY A 192 -36.10 -20.38 -23.63
C GLY A 192 -37.08 -21.57 -23.76
N ILE A 193 -36.86 -22.49 -24.72
CA ILE A 193 -37.72 -23.64 -24.96
C ILE A 193 -37.49 -24.71 -23.88
N SER A 194 -38.35 -24.69 -22.95
CA SER A 194 -38.83 -25.67 -22.00
C SER A 194 -37.99 -26.96 -21.79
N MET A 195 -36.90 -26.80 -21.06
CA MET A 195 -36.46 -27.88 -20.18
C MET A 195 -36.45 -27.32 -18.74
N GLY A 196 -37.54 -27.50 -17.99
CA GLY A 196 -37.74 -26.84 -16.70
C GLY A 196 -36.61 -26.93 -15.68
N GLY A 197 -35.73 -27.94 -15.75
CA GLY A 197 -34.48 -27.98 -14.97
C GLY A 197 -33.27 -27.36 -15.66
N GLY A 198 -33.27 -27.26 -17.01
CA GLY A 198 -32.14 -26.78 -17.79
C GLY A 198 -31.91 -25.27 -17.67
N ILE A 199 -32.98 -24.48 -17.59
CA ILE A 199 -32.91 -23.00 -17.42
C ILE A 199 -32.24 -22.65 -16.09
N LEU A 200 -32.63 -23.34 -15.03
CA LEU A 200 -32.08 -23.11 -13.69
C LEU A 200 -30.60 -23.49 -13.61
N LEU A 201 -30.22 -24.59 -14.29
CA LEU A 201 -28.80 -24.99 -14.39
C LEU A 201 -27.96 -23.94 -15.13
N VAL A 202 -28.45 -23.43 -16.28
CA VAL A 202 -27.79 -22.34 -17.03
C VAL A 202 -27.59 -21.12 -16.15
N ARG A 203 -28.61 -20.74 -15.38
CA ARG A 203 -28.52 -19.61 -14.46
C ARG A 203 -27.43 -19.82 -13.40
N VAL A 204 -27.47 -20.95 -12.65
CA VAL A 204 -26.46 -21.27 -11.62
C VAL A 204 -25.05 -21.31 -12.19
N VAL A 205 -24.86 -21.96 -13.37
CA VAL A 205 -23.54 -22.09 -13.99
C VAL A 205 -23.03 -20.74 -14.49
N SER A 206 -23.90 -19.92 -15.10
CA SER A 206 -23.55 -18.57 -15.56
C SER A 206 -23.11 -17.67 -14.40
N ASP A 207 -23.90 -17.61 -13.32
CA ASP A 207 -23.62 -16.78 -12.17
C ASP A 207 -22.34 -17.26 -11.45
N PHE A 208 -22.16 -18.58 -11.31
CA PHE A 208 -20.93 -19.16 -10.75
C PHE A 208 -19.69 -18.83 -11.59
N SER A 209 -19.79 -18.97 -12.91
CA SER A 209 -18.70 -18.67 -13.84
C SER A 209 -18.34 -17.16 -13.79
N GLY A 210 -19.34 -16.28 -13.77
CA GLY A 210 -19.15 -14.84 -13.61
C GLY A 210 -18.47 -14.50 -12.28
N MET A 211 -18.91 -15.10 -11.18
CA MET A 211 -18.29 -14.91 -9.88
C MET A 211 -16.82 -15.37 -9.86
N LEU A 212 -16.53 -16.56 -10.40
CA LEU A 212 -15.13 -17.06 -10.49
C LEU A 212 -14.26 -16.18 -11.36
N ALA A 213 -14.77 -15.69 -12.49
CA ALA A 213 -14.03 -14.79 -13.38
C ALA A 213 -13.69 -13.47 -12.67
N LEU A 214 -14.62 -12.90 -11.91
CA LEU A 214 -14.38 -11.68 -11.13
C LEU A 214 -13.34 -11.92 -10.01
N ILE A 215 -13.41 -13.05 -9.30
CA ILE A 215 -12.41 -13.41 -8.30
C ILE A 215 -11.03 -13.54 -8.96
N ALA A 216 -10.95 -14.24 -10.10
CA ALA A 216 -9.71 -14.41 -10.83
C ALA A 216 -9.10 -13.09 -11.29
N ILE A 217 -9.89 -12.16 -11.83
CA ILE A 217 -9.43 -10.82 -12.22
C ILE A 217 -8.93 -10.03 -11.02
N ASN A 218 -9.68 -10.03 -9.92
CA ASN A 218 -9.29 -9.32 -8.72
C ASN A 218 -7.95 -9.83 -8.14
N GLU A 219 -7.77 -11.15 -8.04
CA GLU A 219 -6.52 -11.76 -7.58
C GLU A 219 -5.36 -11.52 -8.55
N PHE A 220 -5.59 -11.65 -9.86
CA PHE A 220 -4.58 -11.37 -10.88
C PHE A 220 -4.13 -9.91 -10.84
N SER A 221 -5.07 -8.96 -10.79
CA SER A 221 -4.77 -7.52 -10.70
C SER A 221 -4.02 -7.16 -9.41
N TYR A 222 -4.37 -7.80 -8.29
CA TYR A 222 -3.65 -7.63 -7.03
C TYR A 222 -2.21 -8.17 -7.14
N GLY A 223 -2.03 -9.38 -7.67
CA GLY A 223 -0.71 -10.00 -7.87
C GLY A 223 0.19 -9.18 -8.79
N MET A 224 -0.35 -8.66 -9.91
CA MET A 224 0.38 -7.78 -10.82
C MET A 224 0.85 -6.49 -10.14
N ARG A 225 -0.01 -5.83 -9.37
CA ARG A 225 0.35 -4.62 -8.62
C ARG A 225 1.44 -4.89 -7.59
N LEU A 226 1.33 -5.99 -6.86
CA LEU A 226 2.36 -6.39 -5.89
C LEU A 226 3.70 -6.60 -6.57
N LYS A 227 3.72 -7.31 -7.70
CA LYS A 227 4.94 -7.55 -8.49
C LYS A 227 5.55 -6.26 -9.03
N MET A 228 4.73 -5.33 -9.52
CA MET A 228 5.20 -4.00 -9.96
C MET A 228 5.83 -3.21 -8.80
N ASN A 229 5.19 -3.16 -7.64
CA ASN A 229 5.72 -2.47 -6.48
C ASN A 229 7.05 -3.08 -5.99
N MET A 230 7.16 -4.40 -6.01
CA MET A 230 8.43 -5.08 -5.70
C MET A 230 9.53 -4.75 -6.72
N GLY A 231 9.21 -4.71 -8.03
CA GLY A 231 10.15 -4.33 -9.06
C GLY A 231 10.68 -2.90 -8.90
N VAL A 232 9.79 -1.95 -8.56
CA VAL A 232 10.20 -0.56 -8.27
C VAL A 232 11.11 -0.51 -7.04
N LEU A 233 10.76 -1.22 -5.96
CA LEU A 233 11.59 -1.26 -4.75
C LEU A 233 12.97 -1.85 -5.05
N GLN A 234 13.04 -2.92 -5.83
CA GLN A 234 14.30 -3.55 -6.21
C GLN A 234 15.17 -2.61 -7.04
N SER A 235 14.59 -1.91 -8.02
CA SER A 235 15.34 -0.95 -8.83
C SER A 235 15.88 0.24 -8.02
N LEU A 236 15.17 0.66 -6.97
CA LEU A 236 15.64 1.70 -6.04
C LEU A 236 16.83 1.19 -5.20
N LEU A 237 16.78 -0.04 -4.72
CA LEU A 237 17.89 -0.66 -3.97
C LEU A 237 19.14 -0.81 -4.84
N ASP A 238 18.98 -1.30 -6.07
CA ASP A 238 20.08 -1.46 -7.03
C ASP A 238 20.74 -0.11 -7.33
N ARG A 239 19.94 0.95 -7.55
CA ARG A 239 20.44 2.30 -7.78
C ARG A 239 21.19 2.86 -6.55
N GLN A 240 20.70 2.62 -5.34
CA GLN A 240 21.41 3.03 -4.12
C GLN A 240 22.75 2.29 -3.97
N TYR A 241 22.76 1.00 -4.30
CA TYR A 241 23.98 0.20 -4.27
C TYR A 241 25.01 0.69 -5.30
N GLU A 242 24.61 1.00 -6.53
CA GLU A 242 25.48 1.58 -7.55
C GLU A 242 26.05 2.94 -7.10
N GLN A 243 25.23 3.80 -6.55
CA GLN A 243 25.70 5.08 -6.00
C GLN A 243 26.73 4.89 -4.88
N TYR A 244 26.49 3.91 -4.00
CA TYR A 244 27.45 3.57 -2.95
C TYR A 244 28.79 3.08 -3.54
N GLN A 245 28.77 2.20 -4.53
CA GLN A 245 29.97 1.68 -5.18
C GLN A 245 30.77 2.80 -5.86
N GLN A 246 30.10 3.67 -6.62
CA GLN A 246 30.74 4.84 -7.24
C GLN A 246 31.37 5.76 -6.17
N PHE A 247 30.66 5.97 -5.09
CA PHE A 247 31.16 6.77 -3.98
C PHE A 247 32.39 6.16 -3.33
N LYS A 248 32.39 4.84 -3.08
CA LYS A 248 33.53 4.12 -2.55
C LYS A 248 34.75 4.24 -3.44
N VAL A 249 34.61 3.99 -4.74
CA VAL A 249 35.71 4.11 -5.73
C VAL A 249 36.28 5.53 -5.77
N ASN A 250 35.41 6.55 -5.83
CA ASN A 250 35.85 7.94 -5.84
C ASN A 250 36.61 8.31 -4.56
N ASN A 251 36.20 7.78 -3.41
CA ASN A 251 36.87 8.05 -2.15
C ASN A 251 38.25 7.36 -2.09
N GLU A 252 38.37 6.12 -2.57
CA GLU A 252 39.65 5.42 -2.68
C GLU A 252 40.63 6.17 -3.62
N GLN A 253 40.17 6.63 -4.77
CA GLN A 253 40.97 7.43 -5.70
C GLN A 253 41.42 8.76 -5.07
N MET A 254 40.54 9.44 -4.36
CA MET A 254 40.86 10.67 -3.64
C MET A 254 41.94 10.44 -2.59
N GLN A 255 41.87 9.36 -1.82
CA GLN A 255 42.88 8.99 -0.83
C GLN A 255 44.24 8.74 -1.48
N GLN A 256 44.25 8.09 -2.65
CA GLN A 256 45.50 7.82 -3.39
C GLN A 256 46.13 9.10 -3.90
N VAL A 257 45.37 10.01 -4.55
CA VAL A 257 45.85 11.32 -5.00
C VAL A 257 46.39 12.11 -3.81
N TYR A 258 45.73 12.06 -2.69
CA TYR A 258 46.11 12.68 -1.45
C TYR A 258 47.47 12.19 -0.93
N HIS A 259 47.63 10.86 -0.83
CA HIS A 259 48.87 10.23 -0.46
C HIS A 259 50.03 10.65 -1.38
N ASP A 260 49.79 10.72 -2.70
CA ASP A 260 50.80 11.10 -3.68
C ASP A 260 51.20 12.61 -3.54
N ILE A 261 50.24 13.49 -3.26
CA ILE A 261 50.54 14.92 -2.99
C ILE A 261 51.40 15.04 -1.70
N LYS A 262 51.08 14.26 -0.66
CA LYS A 262 51.88 14.28 0.56
C LYS A 262 53.33 13.81 0.35
N HIS A 263 53.50 12.80 -0.48
CA HIS A 263 54.87 12.35 -0.90
C HIS A 263 55.61 13.41 -1.69
N LEU A 264 54.92 14.10 -2.62
CA LEU A 264 55.51 15.20 -3.38
C LEU A 264 55.92 16.39 -2.49
N ILE A 265 55.12 16.77 -1.51
CA ILE A 265 55.43 17.81 -0.55
C ILE A 265 56.70 17.41 0.26
N ASN A 266 56.77 16.20 0.73
CA ASN A 266 57.94 15.72 1.47
C ASN A 266 59.20 15.64 0.60
N TYR A 267 59.07 15.23 -0.67
CA TYR A 267 60.19 15.23 -1.63
C TYR A 267 60.70 16.65 -1.88
N ILE A 268 59.84 17.64 -2.16
CA ILE A 268 60.17 19.04 -2.36
C ILE A 268 60.89 19.59 -1.11
N ARG A 269 60.46 19.22 0.10
CA ARG A 269 61.10 19.64 1.36
C ARG A 269 62.50 19.06 1.50
N SER A 270 62.74 17.84 0.99
CA SER A 270 64.08 17.20 1.05
C SER A 270 65.11 17.76 0.09
N VAL A 271 64.64 18.44 -1.01
CA VAL A 271 65.48 19.03 -2.04
C VAL A 271 65.72 20.50 -1.73
N SER A 272 66.22 20.87 -0.57
CA SER A 272 66.75 22.20 -0.16
C SER A 272 65.94 23.40 -0.65
N VAL A 273 64.80 23.63 -0.05
CA VAL A 273 63.97 24.81 -0.36
C VAL A 273 64.45 26.00 0.47
N SER A 274 64.76 27.13 -0.20
CA SER A 274 65.02 28.42 0.46
C SER A 274 63.86 28.76 1.42
N GLN A 275 64.19 29.35 2.59
CA GLN A 275 63.21 29.80 3.62
C GLN A 275 62.04 30.62 3.04
N LYS A 276 62.19 31.19 1.85
CA LYS A 276 61.15 31.96 1.15
C LYS A 276 59.94 31.12 0.73
N TYR A 277 60.11 29.84 0.43
CA TYR A 277 58.98 28.97 -0.05
C TYR A 277 58.42 28.05 1.04
N GLU A 278 58.96 28.07 2.23
CA GLU A 278 58.48 27.22 3.32
C GLU A 278 57.10 27.63 3.82
N LYS A 279 56.79 28.94 3.70
CA LYS A 279 55.48 29.45 4.08
C LYS A 279 54.38 29.02 3.10
N GLU A 280 54.65 29.03 1.80
CA GLU A 280 53.76 28.53 0.74
C GLU A 280 53.59 27.03 0.84
N LEU A 281 54.66 26.28 1.08
CA LEU A 281 54.58 24.83 1.30
C LEU A 281 53.77 24.44 2.53
N ARG A 282 53.91 25.16 3.65
CA ARG A 282 53.07 24.98 4.84
C ARG A 282 51.59 25.32 4.56
N SER A 283 51.32 26.31 3.73
CA SER A 283 49.93 26.63 3.32
C SER A 283 49.31 25.52 2.48
N VAL A 284 50.10 24.95 1.54
CA VAL A 284 49.66 23.81 0.72
C VAL A 284 49.47 22.57 1.62
N GLU A 285 50.43 22.29 2.54
CA GLU A 285 50.35 21.20 3.49
C GLU A 285 49.13 21.33 4.41
N GLN A 286 48.84 22.54 4.91
CA GLN A 286 47.65 22.84 5.68
C GLN A 286 46.36 22.67 4.85
N THR A 287 46.37 23.06 3.58
CA THR A 287 45.26 22.85 2.67
C THR A 287 45.04 21.37 2.42
N VAL A 288 46.14 20.62 2.20
CA VAL A 288 46.13 19.21 1.97
C VAL A 288 45.76 18.46 3.26
N SER A 289 46.28 18.79 4.45
CA SER A 289 45.88 18.18 5.72
C SER A 289 44.44 18.48 6.14
N ASN A 290 43.88 19.59 5.67
CA ASN A 290 42.45 19.87 5.81
C ASN A 290 41.54 18.90 5.02
N PHE A 291 42.07 18.15 4.05
CA PHE A 291 41.43 17.00 3.41
C PHE A 291 41.66 15.72 4.19
N GLU A 292 42.64 15.66 5.09
CA GLU A 292 42.99 14.50 5.93
C GLU A 292 42.08 14.31 7.17
N THR A 293 41.12 15.20 7.41
CA THR A 293 40.13 14.99 8.49
C THR A 293 39.25 13.78 8.16
N GLN A 294 39.87 12.60 8.16
CA GLN A 294 39.13 11.37 8.29
C GLN A 294 38.44 11.39 9.65
N TYR A 295 37.14 11.16 9.63
CA TYR A 295 36.45 10.82 10.85
C TYR A 295 36.93 9.46 11.29
N ASP A 296 37.26 9.32 12.55
CA ASP A 296 37.55 8.03 13.22
C ASP A 296 36.41 7.79 14.22
N THR A 297 35.25 7.44 13.67
CA THR A 297 34.04 7.21 14.47
C THR A 297 34.00 5.80 15.06
N GLY A 298 34.91 4.93 14.63
CA GLY A 298 34.90 3.50 14.93
C GLY A 298 34.11 2.66 13.94
N ASN A 299 33.48 3.27 12.93
CA ASN A 299 32.80 2.56 11.83
C ASN A 299 33.29 3.10 10.48
N PRO A 300 34.01 2.29 9.68
CA PRO A 300 34.63 2.76 8.43
C PRO A 300 33.62 3.21 7.36
N VAL A 301 32.41 2.67 7.37
CA VAL A 301 31.36 3.08 6.43
C VAL A 301 30.85 4.49 6.75
N LEU A 302 30.64 4.75 8.05
CA LEU A 302 30.20 6.07 8.52
C LEU A 302 31.29 7.12 8.26
N ASP A 303 32.58 6.76 8.48
CA ASP A 303 33.72 7.66 8.22
C ASP A 303 33.76 8.13 6.78
N VAL A 304 33.51 7.22 5.83
CA VAL A 304 33.44 7.51 4.39
C VAL A 304 32.26 8.44 4.08
N VAL A 305 31.08 8.14 4.59
CA VAL A 305 29.88 8.97 4.36
C VAL A 305 30.07 10.38 4.90
N LEU A 306 30.53 10.50 6.15
CA LEU A 306 30.72 11.81 6.80
C LEU A 306 31.79 12.66 6.11
N SER A 307 32.91 12.03 5.70
CA SER A 307 34.00 12.72 5.00
C SER A 307 33.50 13.35 3.70
N SER A 308 32.72 12.61 2.92
CA SER A 308 32.08 13.14 1.71
C SER A 308 31.11 14.28 1.98
N LYS A 309 30.22 14.09 2.96
CA LYS A 309 29.22 15.13 3.28
C LYS A 309 29.88 16.39 3.85
N LYS A 310 30.96 16.25 4.60
CA LYS A 310 31.77 17.39 5.07
C LYS A 310 32.38 18.16 3.92
N MET A 311 32.87 17.48 2.87
CA MET A 311 33.39 18.15 1.68
C MET A 311 32.28 18.95 0.95
N MET A 312 31.08 18.36 0.82
CA MET A 312 29.91 19.06 0.26
C MET A 312 29.53 20.29 1.11
N CYS A 313 29.52 20.14 2.43
CA CYS A 313 29.25 21.25 3.35
C CYS A 313 30.26 22.40 3.17
N ARG A 314 31.54 22.07 3.08
CA ARG A 314 32.59 23.10 2.84
C ARG A 314 32.40 23.86 1.54
N SER A 315 32.10 23.15 0.44
CA SER A 315 31.84 23.79 -0.86
C SER A 315 30.61 24.71 -0.83
N ALA A 316 29.65 24.42 0.04
CA ALA A 316 28.42 25.21 0.23
C ALA A 316 28.52 26.20 1.41
N LEU A 317 29.70 26.37 2.03
CA LEU A 317 29.93 27.24 3.20
C LEU A 317 28.98 26.89 4.36
N ILE A 318 28.78 25.58 4.63
CA ILE A 318 27.99 25.06 5.72
C ILE A 318 28.94 24.57 6.82
N THR A 319 28.69 24.97 8.06
CA THR A 319 29.40 24.44 9.23
C THR A 319 28.77 23.16 9.67
N MET A 320 29.53 22.05 9.67
CA MET A 320 29.09 20.73 10.12
C MET A 320 29.85 20.30 11.36
N GLU A 321 29.15 20.15 12.48
CA GLU A 321 29.66 19.68 13.76
C GLU A 321 29.27 18.23 13.98
N CYS A 322 30.22 17.37 14.35
CA CYS A 322 30.00 15.94 14.56
C CYS A 322 30.50 15.51 15.94
N TYR A 323 29.62 14.87 16.70
CA TYR A 323 29.91 14.24 18.01
C TYR A 323 29.61 12.76 17.87
N MET A 324 30.64 11.91 17.74
CA MET A 324 30.49 10.56 17.25
C MET A 324 31.18 9.52 18.14
N ASP A 325 30.45 8.51 18.55
CA ASP A 325 30.92 7.21 18.99
C ASP A 325 30.09 6.11 18.30
N ALA A 326 30.62 5.57 17.20
CA ALA A 326 29.93 4.61 16.35
C ALA A 326 30.47 3.18 16.50
N ARG A 327 31.23 2.87 17.55
CA ARG A 327 31.84 1.55 17.78
C ARG A 327 30.81 0.42 17.92
N GLU A 328 29.59 0.75 18.30
CA GLU A 328 28.51 -0.22 18.45
C GLU A 328 27.55 -0.24 17.25
N MET A 329 27.95 0.28 16.09
CA MET A 329 27.14 0.28 14.87
C MET A 329 27.38 -0.93 13.96
N ASP A 330 28.25 -1.87 14.33
CA ASP A 330 28.64 -3.01 13.48
C ASP A 330 27.48 -3.96 13.14
N PHE A 331 26.36 -3.88 13.87
CA PHE A 331 25.16 -4.66 13.59
C PHE A 331 24.33 -4.06 12.46
N LEU A 332 24.58 -2.81 12.05
CA LEU A 332 23.90 -2.18 10.94
C LEU A 332 24.57 -2.53 9.62
N ASP A 333 23.79 -2.97 8.65
CA ASP A 333 24.27 -3.19 7.29
C ASP A 333 24.79 -1.88 6.65
N THR A 334 25.84 -1.98 5.85
CA THR A 334 26.40 -0.87 5.08
C THR A 334 25.34 -0.06 4.32
N ALA A 335 24.40 -0.74 3.68
CA ALA A 335 23.32 -0.08 2.93
C ALA A 335 22.41 0.77 3.82
N GLN A 336 22.13 0.34 5.06
CA GLN A 336 21.31 1.10 5.99
C GLN A 336 22.04 2.30 6.57
N ILE A 337 23.35 2.16 6.88
CA ILE A 337 24.19 3.32 7.28
C ILE A 337 24.17 4.38 6.18
N CYS A 338 24.40 3.98 4.93
CA CYS A 338 24.35 4.89 3.78
C CYS A 338 22.95 5.51 3.60
N THR A 339 21.88 4.75 3.79
CA THR A 339 20.51 5.25 3.65
C THR A 339 20.16 6.24 4.74
N ILE A 340 20.48 5.96 6.00
CA ILE A 340 20.16 6.81 7.15
C ILE A 340 20.95 8.12 7.06
N PHE A 341 22.28 8.03 7.03
CA PHE A 341 23.13 9.23 7.06
C PHE A 341 23.15 9.96 5.72
N GLY A 342 23.14 9.22 4.60
CA GLY A 342 23.10 9.80 3.26
C GLY A 342 21.88 10.69 3.07
N ASN A 343 20.67 10.13 3.23
CA ASN A 343 19.42 10.85 3.03
C ASN A 343 19.22 11.98 4.04
N ALA A 344 19.54 11.77 5.32
CA ALA A 344 19.36 12.79 6.33
C ALA A 344 20.30 13.99 6.11
N LEU A 345 21.58 13.73 5.78
CA LEU A 345 22.56 14.78 5.51
C LEU A 345 22.31 15.47 4.17
N ASP A 346 21.87 14.75 3.13
CA ASP A 346 21.50 15.37 1.86
C ASP A 346 20.33 16.34 2.03
N ASN A 347 19.31 15.97 2.78
CA ASN A 347 18.20 16.85 3.10
C ASN A 347 18.68 18.10 3.88
N ALA A 348 19.55 17.91 4.88
CA ALA A 348 20.10 19.00 5.65
C ALA A 348 20.96 19.96 4.78
N ILE A 349 21.88 19.43 3.97
CA ILE A 349 22.75 20.21 3.08
C ILE A 349 21.92 20.96 2.03
N GLU A 350 20.92 20.33 1.46
CA GLU A 350 20.05 20.97 0.48
C GLU A 350 19.28 22.15 1.09
N TYR A 351 18.75 21.99 2.30
CA TYR A 351 18.06 23.07 3.00
C TYR A 351 19.01 24.21 3.35
N GLU A 352 20.13 23.90 4.01
CA GLU A 352 21.13 24.90 4.42
C GLU A 352 21.71 25.69 3.24
N SER A 353 21.88 25.05 2.07
CA SER A 353 22.37 25.71 0.85
C SER A 353 21.46 26.81 0.35
N ARG A 354 20.17 26.82 0.74
CA ARG A 354 19.18 27.85 0.37
C ARG A 354 19.18 29.06 1.31
N ILE A 355 19.75 28.92 2.51
CA ILE A 355 19.86 30.02 3.48
C ILE A 355 20.83 31.06 2.95
N LYS A 356 20.42 32.34 2.88
CA LYS A 356 21.27 33.42 2.35
C LYS A 356 22.46 33.78 3.25
N GLU A 357 22.22 33.72 4.57
CA GLU A 357 23.20 34.06 5.61
C GLU A 357 24.09 32.85 5.90
N THR A 358 25.33 32.86 5.39
CA THR A 358 26.26 31.72 5.52
C THR A 358 26.62 31.41 6.97
N GLU A 359 26.57 32.36 7.86
CA GLU A 359 26.84 32.19 9.31
C GLU A 359 25.75 31.33 10.02
N LYS A 360 24.54 31.28 9.47
CA LYS A 360 23.44 30.49 9.98
C LYS A 360 23.40 29.08 9.42
N ARG A 361 24.23 28.73 8.45
CA ARG A 361 24.29 27.39 7.85
C ARG A 361 24.96 26.42 8.78
N LEU A 362 24.17 25.72 9.58
CA LEU A 362 24.65 24.86 10.65
C LEU A 362 24.02 23.48 10.59
N ILE A 363 24.84 22.44 10.57
CA ILE A 363 24.41 21.04 10.69
C ILE A 363 25.10 20.42 11.90
N LYS A 364 24.33 19.72 12.77
CA LYS A 364 24.86 18.96 13.89
C LYS A 364 24.51 17.51 13.74
N VAL A 365 25.51 16.64 13.91
CA VAL A 365 25.34 15.19 13.85
C VAL A 365 25.87 14.61 15.15
N SER A 366 25.06 13.80 15.83
CA SER A 366 25.46 13.13 17.05
C SER A 366 25.11 11.64 16.94
N VAL A 367 26.06 10.78 17.27
CA VAL A 367 25.88 9.31 17.35
C VAL A 367 26.52 8.86 18.65
N PHE A 368 25.76 8.17 19.46
CA PHE A 368 26.23 7.60 20.72
C PHE A 368 25.35 6.45 21.16
N SER A 369 25.88 5.62 22.05
CA SER A 369 25.12 4.51 22.66
C SER A 369 24.66 4.90 24.05
N GLU A 370 23.40 4.67 24.36
CA GLU A 370 22.82 4.93 25.69
C GLU A 370 21.79 3.85 26.04
N ASN A 371 21.89 3.24 27.21
CA ASN A 371 20.92 2.26 27.74
C ASN A 371 20.56 1.13 26.74
N HIS A 372 21.53 0.52 26.11
CA HIS A 372 21.36 -0.50 25.05
C HIS A 372 20.68 -0.02 23.76
N PHE A 373 20.65 1.30 23.54
CA PHE A 373 20.19 1.88 22.30
C PHE A 373 21.29 2.67 21.61
N LEU A 374 21.34 2.54 20.30
CA LEU A 374 22.07 3.45 19.42
C LEU A 374 21.18 4.68 19.18
N VAL A 375 21.68 5.84 19.55
CA VAL A 375 21.01 7.13 19.34
C VAL A 375 21.72 7.86 18.21
N ILE A 376 20.97 8.20 17.16
CA ILE A 376 21.43 9.02 16.04
C ILE A 376 20.57 10.29 16.01
N LYS A 377 21.23 11.44 16.07
CA LYS A 377 20.55 12.73 15.99
C LYS A 377 21.21 13.59 14.93
N ILE A 378 20.44 13.95 13.89
CA ILE A 378 20.87 14.84 12.83
C ILE A 378 19.97 16.06 12.86
N SER A 379 20.56 17.24 12.97
CA SER A 379 19.81 18.49 13.07
C SER A 379 20.43 19.56 12.19
N ASN A 380 19.58 20.37 11.58
CA ASN A 380 19.99 21.53 10.82
C ASN A 380 19.19 22.78 11.24
N TYR A 381 19.75 23.96 11.05
CA TYR A 381 19.12 25.21 11.39
C TYR A 381 17.95 25.51 10.45
N CYS A 382 16.80 25.94 10.99
CA CYS A 382 15.58 26.12 10.20
C CYS A 382 14.68 27.18 10.86
N GLU A 383 14.62 28.38 10.29
CA GLU A 383 13.75 29.46 10.78
C GLU A 383 12.29 29.30 10.32
N GLU A 384 12.05 28.67 9.18
CA GLU A 384 10.72 28.49 8.62
C GLU A 384 9.99 27.33 9.28
N THR A 385 8.69 27.48 9.53
CA THR A 385 7.86 26.38 10.02
C THR A 385 7.54 25.43 8.88
N ILE A 386 8.26 24.31 8.81
CA ILE A 386 8.13 23.29 7.74
C ILE A 386 7.08 22.24 8.11
N LEU A 387 6.94 21.91 9.42
CA LEU A 387 6.06 20.88 9.88
C LEU A 387 4.62 21.39 10.01
N LYS A 388 3.75 21.00 9.07
CA LYS A 388 2.29 21.19 9.15
C LYS A 388 1.58 20.06 9.90
N SER A 389 2.18 18.87 9.94
CA SER A 389 1.72 17.73 10.75
C SER A 389 2.92 16.97 11.30
N LEU A 390 2.82 16.45 12.52
CA LEU A 390 3.89 15.71 13.21
C LEU A 390 4.20 14.33 12.60
N GLU A 391 3.31 13.79 11.78
CA GLU A 391 3.40 12.38 11.30
C GLU A 391 3.95 12.23 9.89
N ASP A 392 3.80 13.22 9.02
CA ASP A 392 4.29 13.14 7.63
C ASP A 392 4.61 14.57 7.11
N PRO A 393 5.88 15.01 7.14
CA PRO A 393 6.24 16.33 6.62
C PRO A 393 6.01 16.37 5.11
N GLU A 394 5.10 17.25 4.66
CA GLU A 394 4.88 17.51 3.24
C GLU A 394 6.18 18.00 2.59
N THR A 395 6.50 17.44 1.43
CA THR A 395 7.67 17.91 0.68
C THR A 395 7.38 19.30 0.11
N THR A 396 8.26 20.25 0.34
CA THR A 396 8.19 21.62 -0.21
C THR A 396 8.65 21.70 -1.68
N LYS A 397 8.87 20.56 -2.33
CA LYS A 397 9.43 20.47 -3.70
C LYS A 397 8.33 20.39 -4.75
N GLU A 398 8.57 21.01 -5.93
CA GLU A 398 7.64 21.10 -7.06
C GLU A 398 7.17 19.77 -7.66
N ASN A 399 7.85 18.63 -7.36
CA ASN A 399 7.47 17.28 -7.76
C ASN A 399 7.39 16.32 -6.57
N PRO A 400 6.24 16.21 -5.88
CA PRO A 400 6.07 15.35 -4.70
C PRO A 400 6.29 13.86 -4.99
N GLU A 401 6.06 13.42 -6.23
CA GLU A 401 6.17 12.00 -6.63
C GLU A 401 7.62 11.49 -6.70
N ILE A 402 8.61 12.38 -6.81
CA ILE A 402 10.03 12.01 -6.97
C ILE A 402 10.83 12.24 -5.66
N HIS A 403 10.40 13.13 -4.77
CA HIS A 403 11.22 13.64 -3.67
C HIS A 403 10.77 13.23 -2.24
N GLY A 404 9.64 12.55 -2.05
CA GLY A 404 9.18 12.06 -0.73
C GLY A 404 9.90 10.81 -0.19
N TYR A 405 10.87 10.27 -0.93
CA TYR A 405 11.46 8.96 -0.64
C TYR A 405 12.57 8.97 0.42
N GLY A 406 13.27 10.10 0.64
CA GLY A 406 14.39 10.17 1.57
C GLY A 406 14.00 9.84 3.02
N ILE A 407 12.99 10.54 3.55
CA ILE A 407 12.49 10.32 4.93
C ILE A 407 11.83 8.94 5.06
N LYS A 408 11.06 8.50 4.05
CA LYS A 408 10.48 7.16 4.02
C LYS A 408 11.55 6.08 3.99
N GLY A 409 12.63 6.28 3.22
CA GLY A 409 13.78 5.38 3.17
C GLY A 409 14.49 5.26 4.53
N ILE A 410 14.70 6.38 5.23
CA ILE A 410 15.26 6.38 6.59
C ILE A 410 14.35 5.60 7.53
N ARG A 411 13.04 5.86 7.52
CA ARG A 411 12.07 5.17 8.39
C ARG A 411 12.09 3.66 8.17
N LEU A 412 12.05 3.20 6.91
CA LEU A 412 12.12 1.77 6.57
C LEU A 412 13.44 1.13 7.01
N ALA A 413 14.57 1.85 6.85
CA ALA A 413 15.88 1.38 7.30
C ALA A 413 15.93 1.21 8.83
N VAL A 414 15.31 2.12 9.58
CA VAL A 414 15.24 2.09 11.04
C VAL A 414 14.29 0.98 11.53
N GLU A 415 13.12 0.86 10.92
CA GLU A 415 12.11 -0.16 11.25
C GLU A 415 12.64 -1.59 11.05
N LYS A 416 13.56 -1.82 10.11
CA LYS A 416 14.23 -3.12 9.89
C LYS A 416 14.94 -3.63 11.15
N TYR A 417 15.39 -2.73 12.01
CA TYR A 417 16.10 -3.03 13.25
C TYR A 417 15.24 -2.76 14.50
N GLU A 418 13.91 -2.79 14.35
CA GLU A 418 12.95 -2.52 15.43
C GLU A 418 13.17 -1.14 16.09
N GLY A 419 13.80 -0.23 15.35
CA GLY A 419 14.10 1.12 15.80
C GLY A 419 12.92 2.06 15.63
N HIS A 420 13.03 3.22 16.26
CA HIS A 420 12.04 4.29 16.19
C HIS A 420 12.66 5.58 15.68
N MET A 421 11.95 6.29 14.79
CA MET A 421 12.37 7.57 14.24
C MET A 421 11.35 8.64 14.56
N THR A 422 11.81 9.78 15.07
CA THR A 422 11.01 10.98 15.31
C THR A 422 11.58 12.17 14.57
N ILE A 423 10.72 13.05 14.09
CA ILE A 423 11.07 14.32 13.48
C ILE A 423 10.41 15.43 14.29
N LYS A 424 11.21 16.43 14.68
CA LYS A 424 10.74 17.57 15.45
C LYS A 424 11.33 18.86 14.89
N GLN A 425 10.62 19.95 15.12
CA GLN A 425 11.13 21.29 14.89
C GLN A 425 10.99 22.09 16.18
N GLU A 426 12.10 22.43 16.79
CA GLU A 426 12.16 23.14 18.08
C GLU A 426 13.29 24.17 18.03
N ASN A 427 13.03 25.38 18.54
CA ASN A 427 14.03 26.45 18.69
C ASN A 427 14.84 26.73 17.41
N ASN A 428 14.19 26.82 16.27
CA ASN A 428 14.79 27.01 14.94
C ASN A 428 15.73 25.87 14.50
N TRP A 429 15.50 24.66 14.98
CA TRP A 429 16.18 23.44 14.55
C TRP A 429 15.21 22.43 14.00
N PHE A 430 15.48 21.91 12.80
CA PHE A 430 14.85 20.72 12.31
C PHE A 430 15.68 19.51 12.76
N ILE A 431 15.06 18.57 13.48
CA ILE A 431 15.73 17.51 14.20
C ILE A 431 15.17 16.17 13.78
N VAL A 432 16.01 15.31 13.24
CA VAL A 432 15.74 13.88 13.01
C VAL A 432 16.42 13.11 14.12
N SER A 433 15.63 12.42 14.95
CA SER A 433 16.12 11.57 16.03
C SER A 433 15.74 10.12 15.77
N ILE A 434 16.72 9.25 15.86
CA ILE A 434 16.58 7.81 15.60
C ILE A 434 17.09 7.05 16.83
N LEU A 435 16.34 6.05 17.24
CA LEU A 435 16.65 5.17 18.34
C LEU A 435 16.59 3.72 17.83
N ILE A 436 17.69 2.99 17.90
CA ILE A 436 17.76 1.60 17.44
C ILE A 436 18.26 0.72 18.60
N PRO A 437 17.55 -0.36 18.97
CA PRO A 437 18.02 -1.27 19.99
C PRO A 437 19.31 -1.97 19.52
N ILE A 438 20.33 -2.00 20.39
CA ILE A 438 21.59 -2.70 20.13
C ILE A 438 21.36 -4.16 20.51
N PRO A 439 21.56 -5.13 19.58
CA PRO A 439 21.41 -6.54 19.89
C PRO A 439 22.40 -6.95 20.97
N GLU A 440 21.93 -7.70 21.97
CA GLU A 440 22.83 -8.30 22.97
C GLU A 440 23.88 -9.16 22.24
N LYS A 441 25.15 -8.90 22.49
CA LYS A 441 26.24 -9.76 21.99
C LYS A 441 26.01 -11.13 22.59
N GLN A 442 25.49 -12.08 21.82
CA GLN A 442 25.50 -13.47 22.19
C GLN A 442 26.99 -13.84 22.40
N ASN A 443 27.38 -14.04 23.67
CA ASN A 443 28.67 -14.61 24.01
C ASN A 443 28.79 -15.95 23.27
N GLN A 444 29.48 -15.95 22.15
CA GLN A 444 30.03 -17.18 21.60
C GLN A 444 31.14 -17.67 22.57
N THR A 445 30.70 -18.21 23.69
CA THR A 445 31.55 -18.99 24.55
C THR A 445 31.50 -20.42 24.01
N ALA A 446 32.58 -20.78 23.39
CA ALA A 446 33.19 -22.13 23.30
C ALA A 446 32.24 -23.31 22.98
N LEU A 447 32.46 -23.91 21.86
CA LEU A 447 32.73 -25.37 21.81
C LEU A 447 33.77 -25.64 20.72
#